data_ebb0d19fb2dc35771211802fc7bc676c
#
_entry.id   ebb0d19fb2dc35771211802fc7bc676c
#
_cell.length_a   1.000
_cell.length_b   1.000
_cell.length_c   1.000
_cell.angle_alpha   90.00
_cell.angle_beta   90.00
_cell.angle_gamma   90.00
#
_symmetry.space_group_name_H-M   'P 1'
#
loop_
_entity.id
_entity.type
_entity.pdbx_description
1 polymer ?
#
loop_
_entity_poly.entity_id
_entity_poly.type
_entity_poly.pdbx_seq_one_letter_code
_entity_poly.pdbx_strand_id
1 'polypeptide(L)'
;HAQAYNDWLGGVDLHATDVTFVDPEDGQEKTIDGEMPSQVDNLRFFLSYQVNFMYWRYFMWNFSGRQNDIQSHGELDHGNWITGITPIDNLLLHSDQSKLPDVLKDNKGHNVFYMLPLLLGLLGLFWQAYRGKRGVQQFWVVFFLFFMTGLAIVLYLNQTPQQPRERDYAYAGSFYAFAIWIGLGVAAIADGLRRLGKLSPTIAAGVAAVLGVAVPLQMVSQTWDDHDRSDRYAARDFGANYLHSLDEKGSPIIFTNGDNDTFPLWYGQDVEGTRTDARVCN
;
A
#
# COMPACT_ATOMS: atom_id res chain seq x y z
N HIS A 1 -0.46 0.45 24.29
CA HIS A 1 -0.63 1.55 23.31
C HIS A 1 0.20 2.78 23.67
N ALA A 2 0.25 3.23 24.96
CA ALA A 2 1.02 4.41 25.37
C ALA A 2 2.51 4.34 24.98
N GLN A 3 3.14 3.17 25.15
CA GLN A 3 4.52 2.95 24.75
C GLN A 3 4.71 3.13 23.25
N ALA A 4 3.83 2.57 22.40
CA ALA A 4 3.92 2.70 20.94
C ALA A 4 3.78 4.17 20.47
N TYR A 5 2.94 4.95 21.15
CA TYR A 5 2.84 6.40 20.90
C TYR A 5 4.13 7.11 21.29
N ASN A 6 4.69 6.79 22.45
CA ASN A 6 5.91 7.40 22.93
C ASN A 6 7.10 7.07 22.04
N ASP A 7 7.22 5.82 21.61
CA ASP A 7 8.29 5.36 20.70
C ASP A 7 8.25 6.09 19.36
N TRP A 8 7.04 6.34 18.82
CA TRP A 8 6.88 7.03 17.55
C TRP A 8 7.03 8.56 17.65
N LEU A 9 6.43 9.18 18.67
CA LEU A 9 6.40 10.64 18.81
C LEU A 9 7.61 11.21 19.55
N GLY A 10 8.43 10.37 20.20
CA GLY A 10 9.58 10.80 20.99
C GLY A 10 9.23 11.51 22.30
N GLY A 11 8.00 11.37 22.78
CA GLY A 11 7.46 11.93 24.01
C GLY A 11 5.97 12.23 23.90
N VAL A 12 5.20 11.83 24.90
CA VAL A 12 3.74 11.96 24.93
C VAL A 12 3.31 12.44 26.32
N ASP A 13 2.42 13.42 26.35
CA ASP A 13 1.78 13.86 27.59
C ASP A 13 0.65 12.89 27.94
N LEU A 14 0.90 12.06 28.93
CA LEU A 14 -0.09 11.09 29.45
C LEU A 14 -0.90 11.72 30.59
N HIS A 15 -2.21 11.56 30.52
CA HIS A 15 -3.14 11.98 31.54
C HIS A 15 -3.77 10.76 32.21
N ALA A 16 -3.84 10.76 33.51
CA ALA A 16 -4.57 9.75 34.26
C ALA A 16 -6.05 9.78 33.86
N THR A 17 -6.63 8.62 33.61
CA THR A 17 -8.04 8.47 33.26
C THR A 17 -8.56 7.13 33.72
N ASP A 18 -9.85 7.09 34.02
CA ASP A 18 -10.53 5.83 34.31
C ASP A 18 -10.95 5.18 32.98
N VAL A 19 -10.44 3.98 32.73
CA VAL A 19 -10.79 3.19 31.56
C VAL A 19 -11.81 2.14 31.96
N THR A 20 -13.04 2.29 31.45
CA THR A 20 -14.13 1.31 31.65
C THR A 20 -14.18 0.38 30.44
N PHE A 21 -14.17 -0.91 30.65
CA PHE A 21 -14.30 -1.94 29.63
C PHE A 21 -15.22 -3.07 30.12
N VAL A 22 -15.81 -3.78 29.18
CA VAL A 22 -16.58 -5.00 29.49
C VAL A 22 -15.61 -6.18 29.51
N ASP A 23 -15.52 -6.84 30.66
CA ASP A 23 -14.68 -8.03 30.81
C ASP A 23 -15.28 -9.17 29.96
N PRO A 24 -14.51 -9.76 29.03
CA PRO A 24 -15.02 -10.83 28.19
C PRO A 24 -15.29 -12.14 28.93
N GLU A 25 -14.76 -12.32 30.16
CA GLU A 25 -14.95 -13.54 30.92
C GLU A 25 -16.27 -13.55 31.70
N ASP A 26 -16.68 -12.40 32.24
CA ASP A 26 -17.88 -12.31 33.10
C ASP A 26 -18.96 -11.35 32.57
N GLY A 27 -18.66 -10.61 31.49
CA GLY A 27 -19.57 -9.66 30.87
C GLY A 27 -19.87 -8.42 31.71
N GLN A 28 -19.12 -8.17 32.77
CA GLN A 28 -19.31 -7.02 33.67
C GLN A 28 -18.44 -5.84 33.25
N GLU A 29 -18.94 -4.63 33.49
CA GLU A 29 -18.15 -3.42 33.35
C GLU A 29 -17.14 -3.31 34.50
N LYS A 30 -15.85 -3.27 34.14
CA LYS A 30 -14.74 -3.04 35.07
C LYS A 30 -14.06 -1.72 34.72
N THR A 31 -13.71 -0.96 35.75
CA THR A 31 -12.96 0.30 35.61
C THR A 31 -11.58 0.11 36.22
N ILE A 32 -10.57 0.48 35.45
CA ILE A 32 -9.16 0.48 35.89
C ILE A 32 -8.57 1.87 35.69
N ASP A 33 -7.62 2.22 36.57
CA ASP A 33 -6.80 3.40 36.40
C ASP A 33 -5.94 3.19 35.15
N GLY A 34 -6.01 4.11 34.20
CA GLY A 34 -5.27 4.09 32.96
C GLY A 34 -4.61 5.42 32.66
N GLU A 35 -3.75 5.41 31.67
CA GLU A 35 -3.13 6.63 31.14
C GLU A 35 -3.50 6.78 29.68
N MET A 36 -3.96 7.94 29.26
CA MET A 36 -4.30 8.26 27.88
C MET A 36 -3.46 9.43 27.36
N PRO A 37 -3.04 9.37 26.07
CA PRO A 37 -2.39 10.51 25.44
C PRO A 37 -3.36 11.67 25.28
N SER A 38 -2.83 12.89 25.26
CA SER A 38 -3.61 14.10 24.99
C SER A 38 -4.26 14.05 23.60
N GLN A 39 -5.33 14.82 23.40
CA GLN A 39 -5.96 14.93 22.05
C GLN A 39 -4.99 15.50 21.01
N VAL A 40 -4.05 16.34 21.41
CA VAL A 40 -3.01 16.86 20.52
C VAL A 40 -2.06 15.75 20.10
N ASP A 41 -1.64 14.88 21.02
CA ASP A 41 -0.78 13.74 20.71
C ASP A 41 -1.50 12.70 19.86
N ASN A 42 -2.78 12.46 20.10
CA ASN A 42 -3.60 11.64 19.22
C ASN A 42 -3.64 12.19 17.79
N LEU A 43 -3.81 13.50 17.63
CA LEU A 43 -3.79 14.13 16.30
C LEU A 43 -2.39 14.07 15.65
N ARG A 44 -1.32 14.31 16.43
CA ARG A 44 0.06 14.20 15.94
C ARG A 44 0.36 12.76 15.48
N PHE A 45 -0.05 11.77 16.28
CA PHE A 45 0.11 10.36 15.92
C PHE A 45 -0.70 10.00 14.66
N PHE A 46 -1.95 10.40 14.59
CA PHE A 46 -2.79 10.18 13.41
C PHE A 46 -2.14 10.76 12.14
N LEU A 47 -1.69 12.00 12.17
CA LEU A 47 -1.11 12.66 11.01
C LEU A 47 0.27 12.10 10.65
N SER A 48 1.15 11.88 11.62
CA SER A 48 2.53 11.46 11.37
C SER A 48 2.64 9.96 11.08
N TYR A 49 1.96 9.13 11.85
CA TYR A 49 2.03 7.68 11.69
C TYR A 49 0.97 7.17 10.70
N GLN A 50 -0.30 7.36 10.99
CA GLN A 50 -1.37 6.71 10.21
C GLN A 50 -1.54 7.33 8.82
N VAL A 51 -1.56 8.66 8.71
CA VAL A 51 -1.71 9.32 7.41
C VAL A 51 -0.39 9.37 6.65
N ASN A 52 0.69 9.85 7.26
CA ASN A 52 1.94 10.03 6.53
C ASN A 52 2.71 8.71 6.33
N PHE A 53 3.03 8.00 7.42
CA PHE A 53 3.86 6.81 7.32
C PHE A 53 3.12 5.61 6.71
N MET A 54 1.89 5.30 7.15
CA MET A 54 1.17 4.13 6.65
C MET A 54 0.53 4.37 5.28
N TYR A 55 -0.17 5.50 5.09
CA TYR A 55 -0.93 5.72 3.86
C TYR A 55 -0.14 6.48 2.80
N TRP A 56 0.39 7.69 3.13
CA TRP A 56 1.03 8.56 2.14
C TRP A 56 2.33 7.96 1.60
N ARG A 57 3.17 7.37 2.45
CA ARG A 57 4.38 6.68 2.05
C ARG A 57 4.06 5.57 1.03
N TYR A 58 3.07 4.73 1.32
CA TYR A 58 2.65 3.66 0.43
C TYR A 58 2.01 4.18 -0.87
N PHE A 59 1.20 5.24 -0.79
CA PHE A 59 0.70 5.91 -1.99
C PHE A 59 1.84 6.39 -2.89
N MET A 60 2.86 7.02 -2.32
CA MET A 60 4.02 7.51 -3.06
C MET A 60 4.89 6.39 -3.64
N TRP A 61 4.96 5.22 -3.01
CA TRP A 61 5.62 4.04 -3.60
C TRP A 61 5.03 3.66 -4.95
N ASN A 62 3.72 3.76 -5.09
CA ASN A 62 3.02 3.36 -6.31
C ASN A 62 3.11 4.42 -7.41
N PHE A 63 3.32 5.69 -7.08
CA PHE A 63 3.20 6.78 -8.06
C PHE A 63 4.44 7.68 -8.17
N SER A 64 5.43 7.53 -7.29
CA SER A 64 6.68 8.29 -7.32
C SER A 64 7.89 7.38 -7.42
N GLY A 65 8.03 6.45 -6.47
CA GLY A 65 9.09 5.48 -6.40
C GLY A 65 9.30 4.95 -4.99
N ARG A 66 9.98 3.81 -4.86
CA ARG A 66 10.25 3.10 -3.62
C ARG A 66 11.74 2.93 -3.40
N GLN A 67 12.22 3.23 -2.21
CA GLN A 67 13.64 3.13 -1.86
C GLN A 67 14.12 1.67 -1.83
N ASN A 68 13.40 0.78 -1.15
CA ASN A 68 13.61 -0.66 -1.07
C ASN A 68 12.40 -1.34 -0.45
N ASP A 69 12.38 -2.68 -0.38
CA ASP A 69 11.30 -3.48 0.20
C ASP A 69 11.55 -3.90 1.66
N ILE A 70 12.56 -3.33 2.32
CA ILE A 70 12.85 -3.60 3.72
C ILE A 70 11.77 -2.96 4.59
N GLN A 71 11.20 -3.75 5.50
CA GLN A 71 10.19 -3.26 6.43
C GLN A 71 10.76 -2.14 7.29
N SER A 72 10.01 -1.05 7.40
CA SER A 72 10.43 0.16 8.12
C SER A 72 9.60 0.39 9.38
N HIS A 73 10.26 0.94 10.39
CA HIS A 73 9.63 1.52 11.56
C HIS A 73 9.88 3.03 11.67
N GLY A 74 10.25 3.67 10.55
CA GLY A 74 10.55 5.10 10.45
C GLY A 74 12.02 5.41 10.16
N GLU A 75 12.84 4.39 9.88
CA GLU A 75 14.24 4.56 9.53
C GLU A 75 14.38 5.25 8.17
N LEU A 76 15.48 6.01 7.99
CA LEU A 76 15.74 6.81 6.79
C LEU A 76 16.22 5.99 5.59
N ASP A 77 16.63 4.76 5.82
CA ASP A 77 17.23 3.84 4.82
C ASP A 77 16.36 2.60 4.54
N HIS A 78 15.18 2.49 5.19
CA HIS A 78 14.28 1.36 5.04
C HIS A 78 12.91 1.81 4.51
N GLY A 79 12.52 1.27 3.35
CA GLY A 79 11.17 1.32 2.82
C GLY A 79 10.56 2.72 2.68
N ASN A 80 11.36 3.76 2.42
CA ASN A 80 10.85 5.10 2.18
C ASN A 80 10.37 5.26 0.73
N TRP A 81 9.63 6.33 0.46
CA TRP A 81 9.34 6.72 -0.91
C TRP A 81 10.46 7.65 -1.43
N ILE A 82 10.68 7.59 -2.72
CA ILE A 82 11.69 8.41 -3.42
C ILE A 82 11.09 9.00 -4.70
N THR A 83 11.76 10.02 -5.22
CA THR A 83 11.42 10.63 -6.51
C THR A 83 12.24 10.06 -7.67
N GLY A 84 13.40 9.46 -7.36
CA GLY A 84 14.43 9.08 -8.32
C GLY A 84 15.33 10.24 -8.76
N ILE A 85 15.11 11.42 -8.20
CA ILE A 85 15.94 12.62 -8.45
C ILE A 85 16.85 12.80 -7.24
N THR A 86 18.08 12.34 -7.34
CA THR A 86 19.04 12.25 -6.22
C THR A 86 19.10 13.50 -5.34
N PRO A 87 19.20 14.75 -5.84
CA PRO A 87 19.22 15.93 -4.97
C PRO A 87 17.94 16.10 -4.14
N ILE A 88 16.79 15.72 -4.68
CA ILE A 88 15.50 15.81 -3.96
C ILE A 88 15.44 14.70 -2.91
N ASP A 89 15.82 13.48 -3.27
CA ASP A 89 15.78 12.33 -2.38
C ASP A 89 16.76 12.47 -1.21
N ASN A 90 17.96 13.00 -1.46
CA ASN A 90 18.94 13.31 -0.41
C ASN A 90 18.40 14.37 0.59
N LEU A 91 17.63 15.34 0.10
CA LEU A 91 16.99 16.33 0.96
C LEU A 91 15.83 15.72 1.77
N LEU A 92 14.99 14.91 1.14
CA LEU A 92 13.82 14.28 1.78
C LEU A 92 14.23 13.26 2.85
N LEU A 93 15.25 12.47 2.57
CA LEU A 93 15.72 11.39 3.45
C LEU A 93 16.87 11.79 4.35
N HIS A 94 17.31 13.06 4.29
CA HIS A 94 18.46 13.56 5.06
C HIS A 94 19.71 12.66 4.97
N SER A 95 19.86 11.93 3.86
CA SER A 95 20.87 10.91 3.63
C SER A 95 21.25 10.89 2.16
N ASP A 96 22.56 10.74 1.88
CA ASP A 96 23.07 10.63 0.52
C ASP A 96 22.78 9.25 -0.06
N GLN A 97 21.76 9.15 -0.87
CA GLN A 97 21.31 7.88 -1.46
C GLN A 97 22.36 7.22 -2.36
N SER A 98 23.34 7.98 -2.85
CA SER A 98 24.46 7.44 -3.64
C SER A 98 25.47 6.66 -2.79
N LYS A 99 25.51 6.87 -1.48
CA LYS A 99 26.44 6.26 -0.52
C LYS A 99 25.84 5.09 0.27
N LEU A 100 24.61 4.70 -0.03
CA LEU A 100 24.02 3.52 0.59
C LEU A 100 24.83 2.25 0.26
N PRO A 101 24.86 1.26 1.14
CA PRO A 101 25.45 -0.05 0.86
C PRO A 101 24.78 -0.71 -0.37
N ASP A 102 25.57 -1.52 -1.10
CA ASP A 102 25.08 -2.19 -2.33
C ASP A 102 23.84 -3.05 -2.06
N VAL A 103 23.74 -3.69 -0.90
CA VAL A 103 22.55 -4.48 -0.50
C VAL A 103 21.27 -3.65 -0.49
N LEU A 104 21.34 -2.35 -0.20
CA LEU A 104 20.20 -1.44 -0.22
C LEU A 104 19.95 -0.84 -1.61
N LYS A 105 21.03 -0.60 -2.38
CA LYS A 105 20.93 -0.06 -3.75
C LYS A 105 20.41 -1.09 -4.75
N ASP A 106 20.95 -2.33 -4.65
CA ASP A 106 20.64 -3.44 -5.56
C ASP A 106 19.40 -4.23 -5.11
N ASN A 107 18.64 -3.68 -4.16
CA ASN A 107 17.40 -4.28 -3.70
C ASN A 107 16.35 -4.30 -4.83
N LYS A 108 15.73 -5.45 -5.09
CA LYS A 108 14.71 -5.59 -6.15
C LYS A 108 13.50 -4.68 -5.96
N GLY A 109 13.19 -4.32 -4.71
CA GLY A 109 12.13 -3.35 -4.39
C GLY A 109 12.53 -1.88 -4.58
N HIS A 110 13.75 -1.59 -5.10
CA HIS A 110 14.16 -0.24 -5.50
C HIS A 110 13.54 0.12 -6.85
N ASN A 111 12.47 0.90 -6.82
CA ASN A 111 11.70 1.27 -8.01
C ASN A 111 11.65 2.79 -8.18
N VAL A 112 12.02 3.28 -9.35
CA VAL A 112 12.09 4.71 -9.65
C VAL A 112 11.11 5.07 -10.78
N PHE A 113 10.09 5.88 -10.47
CA PHE A 113 9.09 6.29 -11.47
C PHE A 113 9.20 7.77 -11.84
N TYR A 114 10.15 8.51 -11.27
CA TYR A 114 10.37 9.95 -11.52
C TYR A 114 9.11 10.80 -11.33
N MET A 115 8.24 10.40 -10.42
CA MET A 115 6.93 11.02 -10.18
C MET A 115 6.02 11.08 -11.43
N LEU A 116 6.34 10.39 -12.53
CA LEU A 116 5.58 10.48 -13.78
C LEU A 116 4.11 10.09 -13.62
N PRO A 117 3.75 8.95 -12.98
CA PRO A 117 2.35 8.61 -12.73
C PRO A 117 1.66 9.63 -11.82
N LEU A 118 2.36 10.12 -10.79
CA LEU A 118 1.83 11.12 -9.87
C LEU A 118 1.48 12.42 -10.59
N LEU A 119 2.42 12.96 -11.37
CA LEU A 119 2.22 14.21 -12.12
C LEU A 119 1.11 14.07 -13.16
N LEU A 120 1.05 12.92 -13.85
CA LEU A 120 -0.01 12.64 -14.81
C LEU A 120 -1.38 12.54 -14.13
N GLY A 121 -1.45 11.91 -12.94
CA GLY A 121 -2.66 11.84 -12.13
C GLY A 121 -3.12 13.20 -11.62
N LEU A 122 -2.20 14.03 -11.13
CA LEU A 122 -2.50 15.41 -10.72
C LEU A 122 -2.99 16.26 -11.89
N LEU A 123 -2.37 16.11 -13.06
CA LEU A 123 -2.83 16.80 -14.27
C LEU A 123 -4.26 16.42 -14.63
N GLY A 124 -4.60 15.14 -14.56
CA GLY A 124 -5.95 14.64 -14.81
C GLY A 124 -6.97 15.10 -13.78
N LEU A 125 -6.59 15.10 -12.51
CA LEU A 125 -7.39 15.60 -11.40
C LEU A 125 -7.78 17.07 -11.62
N PHE A 126 -6.79 17.94 -11.85
CA PHE A 126 -7.05 19.36 -12.08
C PHE A 126 -7.84 19.59 -13.37
N TRP A 127 -7.48 18.91 -14.47
CA TRP A 127 -8.22 19.01 -15.70
C TRP A 127 -9.70 18.64 -15.54
N GLN A 128 -10.01 17.58 -14.79
CA GLN A 128 -11.39 17.19 -14.50
C GLN A 128 -12.10 18.25 -13.63
N ALA A 129 -11.44 18.73 -12.57
CA ALA A 129 -12.01 19.71 -11.65
C ALA A 129 -12.36 21.04 -12.32
N TYR A 130 -11.55 21.49 -13.29
CA TYR A 130 -11.74 22.76 -14.00
C TYR A 130 -12.55 22.63 -15.30
N ARG A 131 -13.17 21.49 -15.56
CA ARG A 131 -13.91 21.23 -16.81
C ARG A 131 -15.39 21.65 -16.76
N GLY A 132 -15.73 22.60 -15.93
CA GLY A 132 -17.09 23.12 -15.77
C GLY A 132 -17.99 22.21 -14.91
N LYS A 133 -19.28 22.51 -14.86
CA LYS A 133 -20.23 21.90 -13.92
C LYS A 133 -20.23 20.35 -13.95
N ARG A 134 -20.23 19.75 -15.15
CA ARG A 134 -20.18 18.28 -15.29
C ARG A 134 -18.85 17.70 -14.85
N GLY A 135 -17.75 18.38 -15.14
CA GLY A 135 -16.41 17.96 -14.70
C GLY A 135 -16.30 17.94 -13.19
N VAL A 136 -16.81 18.98 -12.52
CA VAL A 136 -16.84 19.05 -11.06
C VAL A 136 -17.69 17.94 -10.44
N GLN A 137 -18.86 17.62 -11.03
CA GLN A 137 -19.68 16.51 -10.53
C GLN A 137 -18.95 15.17 -10.63
N GLN A 138 -18.30 14.89 -11.76
CA GLN A 138 -17.51 13.66 -11.94
C GLN A 138 -16.27 13.63 -11.06
N PHE A 139 -15.62 14.79 -10.85
CA PHE A 139 -14.51 14.91 -9.92
C PHE A 139 -14.88 14.47 -8.51
N TRP A 140 -16.02 14.93 -7.98
CA TRP A 140 -16.46 14.53 -6.64
C TRP A 140 -16.75 13.04 -6.52
N VAL A 141 -17.25 12.39 -7.58
CA VAL A 141 -17.44 10.93 -7.58
C VAL A 141 -16.11 10.20 -7.42
N VAL A 142 -15.11 10.56 -8.23
CA VAL A 142 -13.77 9.94 -8.14
C VAL A 142 -13.08 10.30 -6.83
N PHE A 143 -13.23 11.56 -6.37
CA PHE A 143 -12.66 12.03 -5.11
C PHE A 143 -13.23 11.27 -3.91
N PHE A 144 -14.55 11.08 -3.84
CA PHE A 144 -15.13 10.29 -2.75
C PHE A 144 -14.75 8.82 -2.85
N LEU A 145 -14.62 8.26 -4.04
CA LEU A 145 -14.09 6.91 -4.19
C LEU A 145 -12.65 6.84 -3.63
N PHE A 146 -11.79 7.77 -4.02
CA PHE A 146 -10.41 7.87 -3.51
C PHE A 146 -10.36 8.04 -1.99
N PHE A 147 -11.12 8.99 -1.45
CA PHE A 147 -11.13 9.30 -0.02
C PHE A 147 -11.69 8.16 0.83
N MET A 148 -12.84 7.59 0.43
CA MET A 148 -13.53 6.55 1.20
C MET A 148 -12.77 5.22 1.20
N THR A 149 -12.07 4.89 0.11
CA THR A 149 -11.26 3.66 0.01
C THR A 149 -9.80 3.85 0.45
N GLY A 150 -9.42 5.04 0.84
CA GLY A 150 -8.09 5.41 1.33
C GLY A 150 -8.12 5.95 2.75
N LEU A 151 -8.18 7.26 2.90
CA LEU A 151 -8.10 7.93 4.22
C LEU A 151 -9.22 7.53 5.18
N ALA A 152 -10.43 7.27 4.70
CA ALA A 152 -11.51 6.78 5.55
C ALA A 152 -11.22 5.36 6.08
N ILE A 153 -10.56 4.51 5.29
CA ILE A 153 -10.10 3.19 5.75
C ILE A 153 -9.00 3.32 6.81
N VAL A 154 -8.08 4.29 6.65
CA VAL A 154 -7.05 4.59 7.68
C VAL A 154 -7.70 4.90 9.03
N LEU A 155 -8.71 5.79 9.02
CA LEU A 155 -9.49 6.12 10.22
C LEU A 155 -10.21 4.91 10.81
N TYR A 156 -10.85 4.11 9.95
CA TYR A 156 -11.61 2.93 10.38
C TYR A 156 -10.71 1.86 11.02
N LEU A 157 -9.56 1.58 10.43
CA LEU A 157 -8.63 0.57 10.91
C LEU A 157 -7.91 1.00 12.19
N ASN A 158 -7.68 2.29 12.39
CA ASN A 158 -7.02 2.87 13.57
C ASN A 158 -5.79 2.04 14.04
N GLN A 159 -4.89 1.73 13.12
CA GLN A 159 -3.79 0.80 13.37
C GLN A 159 -2.72 1.41 14.28
N THR A 160 -2.16 0.55 15.14
CA THR A 160 -1.01 0.86 16.00
C THR A 160 0.31 0.47 15.32
N PRO A 161 1.47 1.03 15.73
CA PRO A 161 2.77 0.70 15.14
C PRO A 161 3.21 -0.76 15.28
N GLN A 162 2.73 -1.46 16.29
CA GLN A 162 3.11 -2.84 16.59
C GLN A 162 2.21 -3.84 15.87
N GLN A 163 2.15 -3.75 14.55
CA GLN A 163 1.45 -4.74 13.74
C GLN A 163 2.44 -5.82 13.26
N PRO A 164 2.00 -7.09 13.17
CA PRO A 164 2.87 -8.17 12.67
C PRO A 164 3.25 -8.01 11.19
N ARG A 165 2.51 -7.21 10.44
CA ARG A 165 2.77 -6.84 9.04
C ARG A 165 2.06 -5.53 8.69
N GLU A 166 2.54 -4.84 7.69
CA GLU A 166 1.84 -3.69 7.10
C GLU A 166 0.57 -4.19 6.36
N ARG A 167 -0.52 -3.43 6.49
CA ARG A 167 -1.82 -3.73 5.84
C ARG A 167 -2.10 -2.75 4.70
N ASP A 168 -1.10 -2.46 3.94
CA ASP A 168 -1.10 -1.56 2.80
C ASP A 168 -2.15 -1.93 1.72
N TYR A 169 -2.41 -3.22 1.53
CA TYR A 169 -3.45 -3.71 0.63
C TYR A 169 -4.86 -3.18 0.95
N ALA A 170 -5.12 -2.76 2.18
CA ALA A 170 -6.40 -2.18 2.57
C ALA A 170 -6.71 -0.86 1.84
N TYR A 171 -5.69 -0.17 1.34
CA TYR A 171 -5.80 1.12 0.66
C TYR A 171 -5.80 1.02 -0.87
N ALA A 172 -5.69 -0.18 -1.43
CA ALA A 172 -5.56 -0.42 -2.88
C ALA A 172 -6.71 0.20 -3.70
N GLY A 173 -7.92 0.29 -3.13
CA GLY A 173 -9.06 0.94 -3.76
C GLY A 173 -8.81 2.42 -4.09
N SER A 174 -8.09 3.14 -3.22
CA SER A 174 -7.74 4.55 -3.46
C SER A 174 -6.72 4.70 -4.60
N PHE A 175 -5.81 3.76 -4.76
CA PHE A 175 -4.84 3.78 -5.85
C PHE A 175 -5.51 3.48 -7.19
N TYR A 176 -6.50 2.59 -7.20
CA TYR A 176 -7.34 2.38 -8.37
C TYR A 176 -8.11 3.66 -8.75
N ALA A 177 -8.68 4.36 -7.77
CA ALA A 177 -9.34 5.63 -8.00
C ALA A 177 -8.37 6.70 -8.53
N PHE A 178 -7.14 6.75 -8.02
CA PHE A 178 -6.11 7.67 -8.53
C PHE A 178 -5.70 7.31 -9.97
N ALA A 179 -5.66 6.03 -10.33
CA ALA A 179 -5.38 5.59 -11.70
C ALA A 179 -6.41 6.11 -12.73
N ILE A 180 -7.66 6.39 -12.31
CA ILE A 180 -8.65 7.08 -13.16
C ILE A 180 -8.15 8.48 -13.54
N TRP A 181 -7.59 9.22 -12.58
CA TRP A 181 -7.00 10.53 -12.87
C TRP A 181 -5.75 10.45 -13.73
N ILE A 182 -4.93 9.39 -13.60
CA ILE A 182 -3.80 9.15 -14.51
C ILE A 182 -4.30 9.01 -15.95
N GLY A 183 -5.34 8.20 -16.17
CA GLY A 183 -5.97 8.09 -17.49
C GLY A 183 -6.54 9.41 -18.01
N LEU A 184 -7.18 10.21 -17.14
CA LEU A 184 -7.67 11.55 -17.49
C LEU A 184 -6.53 12.54 -17.75
N GLY A 185 -5.34 12.34 -17.20
CA GLY A 185 -4.14 13.10 -17.49
C GLY A 185 -3.72 12.99 -18.96
N VAL A 186 -3.86 11.81 -19.54
CA VAL A 186 -3.61 11.62 -21.00
C VAL A 186 -4.60 12.46 -21.82
N ALA A 187 -5.88 12.48 -21.42
CA ALA A 187 -6.88 13.32 -22.08
C ALA A 187 -6.57 14.82 -21.90
N ALA A 188 -6.05 15.21 -20.75
CA ALA A 188 -5.60 16.58 -20.47
C ALA A 188 -4.44 17.00 -21.39
N ILE A 189 -3.46 16.10 -21.59
CA ILE A 189 -2.35 16.35 -22.55
C ILE A 189 -2.90 16.53 -23.96
N ALA A 190 -3.80 15.66 -24.41
CA ALA A 190 -4.40 15.77 -25.75
C ALA A 190 -5.16 17.11 -25.93
N ASP A 191 -5.93 17.53 -24.93
CA ASP A 191 -6.66 18.81 -24.94
C ASP A 191 -5.68 20.01 -24.93
N GLY A 192 -4.62 19.94 -24.15
CA GLY A 192 -3.56 20.95 -24.10
C GLY A 192 -2.82 21.09 -25.45
N LEU A 193 -2.42 19.98 -26.04
CA LEU A 193 -1.76 19.95 -27.36
C LEU A 193 -2.65 20.52 -28.47
N ARG A 194 -3.95 20.25 -28.38
CA ARG A 194 -4.92 20.79 -29.34
C ARG A 194 -5.10 22.31 -29.18
N ARG A 195 -5.21 22.80 -27.95
CA ARG A 195 -5.51 24.20 -27.67
C ARG A 195 -4.28 25.11 -27.77
N LEU A 196 -3.18 24.70 -27.13
CA LEU A 196 -1.94 25.48 -27.06
C LEU A 196 -1.03 25.21 -28.25
N GLY A 197 -0.87 23.93 -28.62
CA GLY A 197 -0.03 23.49 -29.74
C GLY A 197 -0.69 23.62 -31.11
N LYS A 198 -1.99 23.98 -31.19
CA LYS A 198 -2.79 24.07 -32.40
C LYS A 198 -2.70 22.83 -33.30
N LEU A 199 -2.44 21.66 -32.70
CA LEU A 199 -2.39 20.39 -33.41
C LEU A 199 -3.79 19.91 -33.81
N SER A 200 -3.86 19.14 -34.91
CA SER A 200 -5.12 18.48 -35.26
C SER A 200 -5.55 17.52 -34.16
N PRO A 201 -6.84 17.28 -33.96
CA PRO A 201 -7.34 16.37 -32.90
C PRO A 201 -6.71 14.99 -32.95
N THR A 202 -6.52 14.42 -34.14
CA THR A 202 -5.92 13.10 -34.36
C THR A 202 -4.45 13.07 -33.95
N ILE A 203 -3.67 14.07 -34.36
CA ILE A 203 -2.25 14.16 -33.99
C ILE A 203 -2.10 14.37 -32.47
N ALA A 204 -2.88 15.28 -31.90
CA ALA A 204 -2.85 15.53 -30.46
C ALA A 204 -3.20 14.27 -29.64
N ALA A 205 -4.22 13.51 -30.06
CA ALA A 205 -4.58 12.25 -29.43
C ALA A 205 -3.50 11.19 -29.58
N GLY A 206 -2.90 11.06 -30.77
CA GLY A 206 -1.81 10.11 -31.01
C GLY A 206 -0.57 10.41 -30.17
N VAL A 207 -0.12 11.67 -30.10
CA VAL A 207 1.02 12.07 -29.27
C VAL A 207 0.71 11.84 -27.78
N ALA A 208 -0.49 12.22 -27.31
CA ALA A 208 -0.88 12.00 -25.93
C ALA A 208 -0.95 10.50 -25.58
N ALA A 209 -1.43 9.66 -26.49
CA ALA A 209 -1.46 8.21 -26.29
C ALA A 209 -0.05 7.62 -26.16
N VAL A 210 0.90 8.03 -27.00
CA VAL A 210 2.30 7.57 -26.93
C VAL A 210 2.93 7.99 -25.60
N LEU A 211 2.77 9.26 -25.19
CA LEU A 211 3.27 9.74 -23.90
C LEU A 211 2.59 9.03 -22.73
N GLY A 212 1.28 8.79 -22.84
CA GLY A 212 0.52 8.08 -21.80
C GLY A 212 0.96 6.62 -21.62
N VAL A 213 1.26 5.91 -22.72
CA VAL A 213 1.74 4.52 -22.68
C VAL A 213 3.19 4.42 -22.20
N ALA A 214 4.00 5.44 -22.45
CA ALA A 214 5.39 5.46 -21.98
C ALA A 214 5.50 5.37 -20.44
N VAL A 215 4.51 5.93 -19.68
CA VAL A 215 4.52 5.90 -18.22
C VAL A 215 4.39 4.46 -17.68
N PRO A 216 3.35 3.67 -18.01
CA PRO A 216 3.27 2.29 -17.54
C PRO A 216 4.40 1.40 -18.08
N LEU A 217 4.92 1.65 -19.27
CA LEU A 217 6.09 0.91 -19.77
C LEU A 217 7.34 1.17 -18.91
N GLN A 218 7.57 2.41 -18.53
CA GLN A 218 8.65 2.76 -17.62
C GLN A 218 8.44 2.11 -16.24
N MET A 219 7.21 2.11 -15.70
CA MET A 219 6.90 1.42 -14.44
C MET A 219 7.17 -0.09 -14.53
N VAL A 220 6.70 -0.74 -15.58
CA VAL A 220 6.93 -2.19 -15.80
C VAL A 220 8.42 -2.49 -15.88
N SER A 221 9.23 -1.65 -16.54
CA SER A 221 10.68 -1.86 -16.62
C SER A 221 11.40 -1.82 -15.27
N GLN A 222 10.80 -1.16 -14.26
CA GLN A 222 11.35 -1.05 -12.92
C GLN A 222 10.83 -2.16 -11.99
N THR A 223 9.58 -2.60 -12.19
CA THR A 223 8.89 -3.47 -11.22
C THR A 223 8.81 -4.93 -11.67
N TRP A 224 9.29 -5.27 -12.87
CA TRP A 224 9.15 -6.62 -13.40
C TRP A 224 9.80 -7.69 -12.52
N ASP A 225 11.00 -7.44 -12.05
CA ASP A 225 11.80 -8.39 -11.29
C ASP A 225 11.29 -8.65 -9.87
N ASP A 226 10.67 -7.64 -9.24
CA ASP A 226 10.06 -7.81 -7.91
C ASP A 226 8.62 -8.36 -7.97
N HIS A 227 7.94 -8.24 -9.13
CA HIS A 227 6.61 -8.77 -9.37
C HIS A 227 6.60 -10.14 -10.07
N ASP A 228 7.71 -10.57 -10.64
CA ASP A 228 7.81 -11.89 -11.26
C ASP A 228 7.67 -12.99 -10.19
N ARG A 229 6.63 -13.78 -10.31
CA ARG A 229 6.30 -14.93 -9.45
C ARG A 229 6.58 -16.27 -10.13
N SER A 230 7.18 -16.28 -11.33
CA SER A 230 7.63 -17.49 -11.98
C SER A 230 8.62 -18.23 -11.07
N ASP A 231 8.57 -19.54 -11.10
CA ASP A 231 9.45 -20.43 -10.32
C ASP A 231 9.35 -20.29 -8.78
N ARG A 232 8.33 -19.63 -8.24
CA ARG A 232 8.08 -19.52 -6.80
C ARG A 232 7.11 -20.58 -6.30
N TYR A 233 7.58 -21.82 -6.21
CA TYR A 233 6.76 -22.98 -5.81
C TYR A 233 6.79 -23.31 -4.31
N ALA A 234 7.49 -22.55 -3.48
CA ALA A 234 7.70 -22.87 -2.07
C ALA A 234 6.40 -23.15 -1.29
N ALA A 235 5.36 -22.32 -1.46
CA ALA A 235 4.08 -22.54 -0.79
C ALA A 235 3.35 -23.79 -1.31
N ARG A 236 3.38 -24.05 -2.61
CA ARG A 236 2.82 -25.24 -3.24
C ARG A 236 3.51 -26.50 -2.73
N ASP A 237 4.83 -26.52 -2.77
CA ASP A 237 5.64 -27.68 -2.37
C ASP A 237 5.52 -27.95 -0.87
N PHE A 238 5.40 -26.90 -0.05
CA PHE A 238 5.09 -27.01 1.37
C PHE A 238 3.74 -27.72 1.58
N GLY A 239 2.67 -27.28 0.92
CA GLY A 239 1.35 -27.91 0.98
C GLY A 239 1.38 -29.36 0.50
N ALA A 240 2.06 -29.62 -0.62
CA ALA A 240 2.21 -30.97 -1.15
C ALA A 240 2.95 -31.91 -0.18
N ASN A 241 4.03 -31.45 0.45
CA ASN A 241 4.79 -32.21 1.44
C ASN A 241 3.93 -32.58 2.66
N TYR A 242 3.11 -31.64 3.16
CA TYR A 242 2.17 -31.92 4.25
C TYR A 242 1.16 -33.00 3.86
N LEU A 243 0.53 -32.86 2.70
CA LEU A 243 -0.47 -33.82 2.21
C LEU A 243 0.14 -35.22 1.97
N HIS A 244 1.36 -35.27 1.42
CA HIS A 244 2.06 -36.54 1.19
C HIS A 244 2.60 -37.20 2.46
N SER A 245 2.79 -36.45 3.54
CA SER A 245 3.22 -37.02 4.84
C SER A 245 2.11 -37.70 5.62
N LEU A 246 0.86 -37.57 5.18
CA LEU A 246 -0.28 -38.21 5.83
C LEU A 246 -0.35 -39.70 5.49
N ASP A 247 -0.91 -40.49 6.41
CA ASP A 247 -1.11 -41.92 6.21
C ASP A 247 -1.89 -42.18 4.90
N GLU A 248 -1.41 -43.12 4.12
CA GLU A 248 -2.04 -43.50 2.84
C GLU A 248 -3.35 -44.29 3.04
N LYS A 249 -3.55 -44.87 4.22
CA LYS A 249 -4.73 -45.67 4.52
C LYS A 249 -5.73 -44.90 5.37
N GLY A 250 -6.94 -44.79 4.85
CA GLY A 250 -8.04 -44.10 5.55
C GLY A 250 -8.26 -42.69 5.01
N SER A 251 -9.08 -41.94 5.70
CA SER A 251 -9.32 -40.50 5.44
C SER A 251 -8.69 -39.68 6.56
N PRO A 252 -7.39 -39.39 6.46
CA PRO A 252 -6.69 -38.68 7.55
C PRO A 252 -7.22 -37.27 7.75
N ILE A 253 -7.11 -36.80 8.98
CA ILE A 253 -7.46 -35.44 9.33
C ILE A 253 -6.18 -34.71 9.71
N ILE A 254 -5.96 -33.53 9.11
CA ILE A 254 -4.86 -32.63 9.45
C ILE A 254 -5.44 -31.33 10.01
N PHE A 255 -4.94 -30.91 11.16
CA PHE A 255 -5.27 -29.64 11.77
C PHE A 255 -4.20 -28.63 11.43
N THR A 256 -4.61 -27.47 10.93
CA THR A 256 -3.75 -26.35 10.55
C THR A 256 -4.03 -25.15 11.44
N ASN A 257 -3.07 -24.23 11.53
CA ASN A 257 -3.21 -23.03 12.36
C ASN A 257 -3.12 -21.75 11.50
N GLY A 258 -4.27 -21.35 10.96
CA GLY A 258 -4.40 -20.14 10.17
C GLY A 258 -4.18 -20.32 8.67
N ASP A 259 -4.29 -19.22 7.94
CA ASP A 259 -4.38 -19.17 6.48
C ASP A 259 -3.12 -19.66 5.78
N ASN A 260 -1.95 -19.32 6.32
CA ASN A 260 -0.66 -19.64 5.69
C ASN A 260 -0.42 -21.16 5.59
N ASP A 261 -0.93 -21.91 6.54
CA ASP A 261 -0.82 -23.38 6.54
C ASP A 261 -1.97 -24.01 5.76
N THR A 262 -3.17 -23.44 5.86
CA THR A 262 -4.41 -24.03 5.32
C THR A 262 -4.51 -23.87 3.80
N PHE A 263 -4.27 -22.67 3.28
CA PHE A 263 -4.50 -22.39 1.85
C PHE A 263 -3.60 -23.18 0.90
N PRO A 264 -2.32 -23.42 1.18
CA PRO A 264 -1.51 -24.28 0.34
C PRO A 264 -2.04 -25.72 0.26
N LEU A 265 -2.62 -26.26 1.35
CA LEU A 265 -3.22 -27.58 1.38
C LEU A 265 -4.50 -27.63 0.54
N TRP A 266 -5.38 -26.65 0.72
CA TRP A 266 -6.61 -26.55 -0.09
C TRP A 266 -6.29 -26.38 -1.57
N TYR A 267 -5.28 -25.57 -1.92
CA TYR A 267 -4.81 -25.48 -3.30
C TYR A 267 -4.37 -26.83 -3.84
N GLY A 268 -3.58 -27.60 -3.08
CA GLY A 268 -3.15 -28.94 -3.46
C GLY A 268 -4.32 -29.89 -3.68
N GLN A 269 -5.37 -29.81 -2.84
CA GLN A 269 -6.55 -30.66 -2.96
C GLN A 269 -7.47 -30.22 -4.11
N ASP A 270 -7.85 -28.94 -4.16
CA ASP A 270 -8.92 -28.45 -5.03
C ASP A 270 -8.42 -28.20 -6.46
N VAL A 271 -7.16 -27.80 -6.64
CA VAL A 271 -6.60 -27.45 -7.95
C VAL A 271 -5.74 -28.59 -8.53
N GLU A 272 -4.90 -29.22 -7.71
CA GLU A 272 -3.99 -30.27 -8.17
C GLU A 272 -4.54 -31.70 -7.95
N GLY A 273 -5.64 -31.84 -7.21
CA GLY A 273 -6.26 -33.14 -6.91
C GLY A 273 -5.43 -34.02 -5.98
N THR A 274 -4.51 -33.42 -5.20
CA THR A 274 -3.59 -34.15 -4.32
C THR A 274 -4.28 -34.52 -3.02
N ARG A 275 -4.33 -35.81 -2.66
CA ARG A 275 -4.87 -36.31 -1.37
C ARG A 275 -6.23 -35.74 -1.01
N THR A 276 -7.18 -35.76 -1.95
CA THR A 276 -8.58 -35.32 -1.76
C THR A 276 -9.34 -36.19 -0.74
N ASP A 277 -8.77 -37.32 -0.33
CA ASP A 277 -9.25 -38.20 0.75
C ASP A 277 -8.99 -37.62 2.15
N ALA A 278 -8.00 -36.74 2.30
CA ALA A 278 -7.65 -36.09 3.57
C ALA A 278 -8.59 -34.90 3.89
N ARG A 279 -8.88 -34.70 5.19
CA ARG A 279 -9.63 -33.56 5.67
C ARG A 279 -8.69 -32.52 6.27
N VAL A 280 -8.68 -31.33 5.71
CA VAL A 280 -7.97 -30.16 6.25
C VAL A 280 -8.93 -29.37 7.14
N CYS A 281 -8.59 -29.22 8.41
CA CYS A 281 -9.35 -28.47 9.41
C CYS A 281 -8.50 -27.32 9.97
N ASN A 282 -9.08 -26.13 10.03
CA ASN A 282 -8.45 -24.94 10.61
C ASN A 282 -9.13 -24.61 11.96
#